data_c4e8d05bed325bdbf8d01c6a60c302d0
#
_entry.id   c4e8d05bed325bdbf8d01c6a60c302d0
#
_cell.length_a   1.000
_cell.length_b   1.000
_cell.length_c   1.000
_cell.angle_alpha   90.00
_cell.angle_beta   90.00
_cell.angle_gamma   90.00
#
_symmetry.space_group_name_H-M   'P 1'
#
loop_
_entity.id
_entity.type
_entity.pdbx_description
1 polymer ?
#
loop_
_entity_poly.entity_id
_entity_poly.type
_entity_poly.pdbx_seq_one_letter_code
_entity_poly.pdbx_strand_id
1 'polypeptide(L)'
;MTGHPSRPDASTIAARVAAFSHRSRRRVDPASLPEVPSRDGSMRPARRAAVAVVLLDDPERGPGVLLTRRTSKLRDHPGQFALPGGSLDPGEDAVTAGLRELHEELGLQLGAADVVGLLDDYPTRSGFVITPVVMTTAAPLGSLVPSPDEVARLYHVTLDELDVEPYYLEIPESDRPVVQLPIVGHRVHAPTAAVMLQFAEVALRDRATRVDGLEQPVFAWR
;
A
#
# COMPACT_ATOMS: atom_id res chain seq x y z
N MET A 1 -2.23 33.68 -13.19
CA MET A 1 -2.44 32.33 -13.77
C MET A 1 -1.21 31.49 -13.40
N THR A 2 -1.22 30.88 -12.24
CA THR A 2 -0.17 29.96 -11.80
C THR A 2 -0.50 28.61 -12.44
N GLY A 3 0.21 28.30 -13.53
CA GLY A 3 0.11 26.98 -14.17
C GLY A 3 0.49 25.91 -13.16
N HIS A 4 -0.45 25.05 -12.79
CA HIS A 4 -0.11 23.80 -12.13
C HIS A 4 0.86 23.05 -13.05
N PRO A 5 1.99 22.54 -12.53
CA PRO A 5 2.86 21.70 -13.34
C PRO A 5 2.01 20.56 -13.91
N SER A 6 2.18 20.29 -15.20
CA SER A 6 1.45 19.19 -15.86
C SER A 6 1.73 17.90 -15.11
N ARG A 7 0.65 17.18 -14.77
CA ARG A 7 0.74 15.90 -14.07
C ARG A 7 1.64 14.93 -14.86
N PRO A 8 2.49 14.13 -14.17
CA PRO A 8 3.27 13.09 -14.83
C PRO A 8 2.35 12.05 -15.45
N ASP A 9 2.66 11.63 -16.67
CA ASP A 9 2.00 10.51 -17.32
C ASP A 9 2.43 9.15 -16.72
N ALA A 10 1.76 8.07 -17.12
CA ALA A 10 2.03 6.73 -16.58
C ALA A 10 3.50 6.30 -16.82
N SER A 11 4.11 6.71 -17.93
CA SER A 11 5.50 6.37 -18.25
C SER A 11 6.48 7.10 -17.33
N THR A 12 6.23 8.36 -17.05
CA THR A 12 7.02 9.16 -16.09
C THR A 12 6.89 8.60 -14.68
N ILE A 13 5.69 8.24 -14.26
CA ILE A 13 5.43 7.59 -12.96
C ILE A 13 6.22 6.29 -12.86
N ALA A 14 6.14 5.44 -13.88
CA ALA A 14 6.87 4.18 -13.93
C ALA A 14 8.38 4.40 -13.83
N ALA A 15 8.93 5.35 -14.58
CA ALA A 15 10.36 5.67 -14.55
C ALA A 15 10.82 6.15 -13.16
N ARG A 16 10.04 7.01 -12.48
CA ARG A 16 10.36 7.50 -11.13
C ARG A 16 10.33 6.37 -10.10
N VAL A 17 9.32 5.50 -10.16
CA VAL A 17 9.23 4.34 -9.26
C VAL A 17 10.36 3.34 -9.52
N ALA A 18 10.69 3.05 -10.79
CA ALA A 18 11.81 2.17 -11.14
C ALA A 18 13.18 2.72 -10.68
N ALA A 19 13.34 4.05 -10.70
CA ALA A 19 14.55 4.72 -10.22
C ALA A 19 14.61 4.82 -8.67
N PHE A 20 13.49 4.60 -7.98
CA PHE A 20 13.43 4.70 -6.53
C PHE A 20 14.26 3.61 -5.86
N SER A 21 15.21 4.02 -5.01
CA SER A 21 16.04 3.08 -4.26
C SER A 21 15.28 2.50 -3.08
N HIS A 22 14.62 1.36 -3.31
CA HIS A 22 13.91 0.60 -2.29
C HIS A 22 14.81 0.28 -1.09
N ARG A 23 14.35 0.63 0.10
CA ARG A 23 14.97 0.20 1.36
C ARG A 23 14.29 -1.05 1.85
N SER A 24 14.88 -2.19 1.52
CA SER A 24 14.45 -3.46 2.10
C SER A 24 15.00 -3.61 3.50
N ARG A 25 14.15 -3.91 4.44
CA ARG A 25 14.58 -4.46 5.74
C ARG A 25 15.04 -5.92 5.62
N ARG A 26 15.08 -6.45 4.38
CA ARG A 26 15.58 -7.78 4.02
C ARG A 26 17.09 -7.96 4.15
N ARG A 27 17.91 -6.90 4.16
CA ARG A 27 19.36 -7.02 4.36
C ARG A 27 19.75 -7.43 5.76
N VAL A 28 18.75 -7.53 6.62
CA VAL A 28 18.85 -8.19 7.89
C VAL A 28 18.38 -9.62 7.65
N ASP A 29 19.25 -10.63 7.90
CA ASP A 29 18.99 -12.07 7.95
C ASP A 29 17.51 -12.38 8.27
N PRO A 30 16.80 -13.31 7.62
CA PRO A 30 15.44 -13.71 8.03
C PRO A 30 15.30 -14.02 9.53
N ALA A 31 16.41 -14.38 10.21
CA ALA A 31 16.51 -14.50 11.66
C ALA A 31 16.51 -13.14 12.39
N SER A 32 16.60 -12.01 11.70
CA SER A 32 16.70 -10.66 12.28
C SER A 32 15.53 -9.75 11.89
N LEU A 33 14.40 -10.31 11.43
CA LEU A 33 13.15 -9.56 11.44
C LEU A 33 12.90 -9.08 12.88
N PRO A 34 12.48 -7.81 13.08
CA PRO A 34 12.24 -7.33 14.42
C PRO A 34 11.25 -8.25 15.13
N GLU A 35 11.59 -8.66 16.34
CA GLU A 35 10.62 -9.34 17.16
C GLU A 35 9.52 -8.36 17.53
N VAL A 36 8.29 -8.80 17.40
CA VAL A 36 7.09 -8.01 17.71
C VAL A 36 6.28 -8.72 18.80
N PRO A 37 5.65 -7.96 19.71
CA PRO A 37 4.78 -8.54 20.72
C PRO A 37 3.59 -9.25 20.06
N SER A 38 3.35 -10.49 20.41
CA SER A 38 2.14 -11.21 20.06
C SER A 38 1.00 -10.86 21.05
N ARG A 39 -0.25 -11.19 20.68
CA ARG A 39 -1.42 -10.98 21.55
C ARG A 39 -1.31 -11.69 22.91
N ASP A 40 -0.53 -12.76 22.99
CA ASP A 40 -0.27 -13.52 24.22
C ASP A 40 0.93 -12.99 25.03
N GLY A 41 1.54 -11.86 24.61
CA GLY A 41 2.70 -11.24 25.23
C GLY A 41 4.05 -11.89 24.87
N SER A 42 4.06 -12.97 24.08
CA SER A 42 5.31 -13.54 23.57
C SER A 42 5.89 -12.68 22.46
N MET A 43 7.22 -12.65 22.34
CA MET A 43 7.91 -12.02 21.21
C MET A 43 7.99 -13.02 20.06
N ARG A 44 7.63 -12.58 18.86
CA ARG A 44 7.70 -13.42 17.63
C ARG A 44 8.38 -12.64 16.50
N PRO A 45 9.10 -13.32 15.61
CA PRO A 45 9.58 -12.69 14.39
C PRO A 45 8.41 -12.08 13.60
N ALA A 46 8.59 -10.88 13.07
CA ALA A 46 7.60 -10.25 12.22
C ALA A 46 7.32 -11.14 11.00
N ARG A 47 6.05 -11.20 10.59
CA ARG A 47 5.65 -11.90 9.36
C ARG A 47 5.84 -10.97 8.17
N ARG A 48 6.08 -11.53 7.00
CA ARG A 48 6.18 -10.76 5.77
C ARG A 48 4.85 -10.71 5.05
N ALA A 49 4.54 -9.54 4.50
CA ALA A 49 3.35 -9.31 3.68
C ALA A 49 3.74 -8.47 2.45
N ALA A 50 2.95 -8.59 1.39
CA ALA A 50 3.05 -7.71 0.23
C ALA A 50 1.71 -7.04 -0.02
N VAL A 51 1.75 -5.80 -0.53
CA VAL A 51 0.57 -5.09 -1.01
C VAL A 51 0.82 -4.56 -2.42
N ALA A 52 -0.20 -4.59 -3.26
CA ALA A 52 -0.15 -4.12 -4.63
C ALA A 52 -0.61 -2.66 -4.72
N VAL A 53 0.27 -1.77 -5.19
CA VAL A 53 -0.08 -0.41 -5.61
C VAL A 53 -0.27 -0.46 -7.12
N VAL A 54 -1.52 -0.65 -7.57
CA VAL A 54 -1.84 -0.86 -8.98
C VAL A 54 -2.24 0.45 -9.62
N LEU A 55 -1.40 0.97 -10.53
CA LEU A 55 -1.72 2.10 -11.38
C LEU A 55 -2.56 1.62 -12.58
N LEU A 56 -3.75 2.17 -12.71
CA LEU A 56 -4.73 1.88 -13.75
C LEU A 56 -5.18 3.20 -14.38
N ASP A 57 -5.27 3.23 -15.70
CA ASP A 57 -5.81 4.37 -16.42
C ASP A 57 -7.26 4.08 -16.83
N ASP A 58 -8.21 4.71 -16.13
CA ASP A 58 -9.63 4.56 -16.43
C ASP A 58 -10.05 5.60 -17.47
N PRO A 59 -10.72 5.20 -18.58
CA PRO A 59 -11.09 6.12 -19.65
C PRO A 59 -12.01 7.27 -19.23
N GLU A 60 -12.80 7.09 -18.17
CA GLU A 60 -13.75 8.11 -17.70
C GLU A 60 -13.17 8.97 -16.58
N ARG A 61 -12.33 8.37 -15.73
CA ARG A 61 -11.80 9.02 -14.52
C ARG A 61 -10.32 9.41 -14.62
N GLY A 62 -9.62 8.92 -15.65
CA GLY A 62 -8.19 9.10 -15.82
C GLY A 62 -7.34 8.16 -14.95
N PRO A 63 -6.03 8.41 -14.88
CA PRO A 63 -5.12 7.56 -14.14
C PRO A 63 -5.34 7.63 -12.62
N GLY A 64 -5.21 6.49 -11.96
CA GLY A 64 -5.39 6.36 -10.52
C GLY A 64 -4.88 5.04 -9.97
N VAL A 65 -5.02 4.84 -8.68
CA VAL A 65 -4.62 3.62 -7.98
C VAL A 65 -5.82 2.91 -7.37
N LEU A 66 -5.74 1.58 -7.31
CA LEU A 66 -6.79 0.76 -6.71
C LEU A 66 -6.67 0.78 -5.19
N LEU A 67 -7.81 0.94 -4.52
CA LEU A 67 -7.93 0.85 -3.07
C LEU A 67 -9.17 0.02 -2.74
N THR A 68 -9.07 -0.87 -1.77
CA THR A 68 -10.19 -1.71 -1.33
C THR A 68 -10.69 -1.28 0.05
N ARG A 69 -11.93 -1.62 0.35
CA ARG A 69 -12.46 -1.64 1.71
C ARG A 69 -12.77 -3.08 2.06
N ARG A 70 -12.17 -3.56 3.13
CA ARG A 70 -12.33 -4.95 3.61
C ARG A 70 -13.74 -5.21 4.08
N THR A 71 -14.23 -6.44 3.93
CA THR A 71 -15.55 -6.81 4.46
C THR A 71 -15.57 -6.77 5.99
N SER A 72 -16.74 -6.51 6.57
CA SER A 72 -16.93 -6.56 8.02
C SER A 72 -16.92 -7.98 8.60
N LYS A 73 -16.92 -9.01 7.74
CA LYS A 73 -16.91 -10.42 8.11
C LYS A 73 -15.51 -10.94 8.47
N LEU A 74 -14.47 -10.26 8.05
CA LEU A 74 -13.09 -10.66 8.32
C LEU A 74 -12.75 -10.52 9.80
N ARG A 75 -11.92 -11.44 10.30
CA ARG A 75 -11.47 -11.45 11.69
C ARG A 75 -10.47 -10.32 11.97
N ASP A 76 -9.62 -10.00 10.99
CA ASP A 76 -8.58 -9.00 11.12
C ASP A 76 -8.93 -7.77 10.26
N HIS A 77 -8.89 -6.59 10.90
CA HIS A 77 -9.12 -5.29 10.26
C HIS A 77 -10.45 -5.15 9.49
N PRO A 78 -11.60 -5.55 10.06
CA PRO A 78 -12.88 -5.47 9.37
C PRO A 78 -13.25 -4.03 9.01
N GLY A 79 -13.73 -3.84 7.77
CA GLY A 79 -14.19 -2.53 7.28
C GLY A 79 -13.10 -1.48 7.07
N GLN A 80 -11.82 -1.81 7.24
CA GLN A 80 -10.71 -0.89 7.01
C GLN A 80 -10.39 -0.76 5.52
N PHE A 81 -9.81 0.38 5.16
CA PHE A 81 -9.22 0.58 3.84
C PHE A 81 -7.89 -0.14 3.75
N ALA A 82 -7.65 -0.81 2.63
CA ALA A 82 -6.44 -1.56 2.36
C ALA A 82 -6.07 -1.50 0.89
N LEU A 83 -4.79 -1.59 0.59
CA LEU A 83 -4.32 -1.99 -0.73
C LEU A 83 -4.51 -3.51 -0.85
N PRO A 84 -4.81 -4.05 -2.04
CA PRO A 84 -4.86 -5.50 -2.26
C PRO A 84 -3.57 -6.15 -1.78
N GLY A 85 -3.65 -7.24 -1.04
CA GLY A 85 -2.45 -7.88 -0.53
C GLY A 85 -2.63 -8.71 0.74
N GLY A 86 -1.61 -9.49 1.06
CA GLY A 86 -1.62 -10.40 2.19
C GLY A 86 -0.25 -10.91 2.61
N SER A 87 -0.25 -11.97 3.39
CA SER A 87 0.97 -12.62 3.88
C SER A 87 1.69 -13.36 2.75
N LEU A 88 3.02 -13.39 2.82
CA LEU A 88 3.82 -14.25 1.93
C LEU A 88 3.67 -15.71 2.37
N ASP A 89 3.48 -16.59 1.40
CA ASP A 89 3.59 -18.02 1.60
C ASP A 89 5.05 -18.48 1.77
N PRO A 90 5.30 -19.67 2.33
CA PRO A 90 6.64 -20.21 2.47
C PRO A 90 7.40 -20.28 1.14
N GLY A 91 8.53 -19.59 1.06
CA GLY A 91 9.35 -19.53 -0.15
C GLY A 91 8.93 -18.46 -1.17
N GLU A 92 7.82 -17.79 -0.94
CA GLU A 92 7.33 -16.72 -1.81
C GLU A 92 8.11 -15.41 -1.60
N ASP A 93 8.30 -14.63 -2.66
CA ASP A 93 8.79 -13.27 -2.56
C ASP A 93 7.63 -12.26 -2.60
N ALA A 94 7.93 -10.98 -2.36
CA ALA A 94 6.91 -9.95 -2.28
C ALA A 94 6.20 -9.70 -3.63
N VAL A 95 6.91 -9.87 -4.74
CA VAL A 95 6.33 -9.68 -6.08
C VAL A 95 5.32 -10.79 -6.36
N THR A 96 5.72 -12.04 -6.13
CA THR A 96 4.85 -13.20 -6.32
C THR A 96 3.61 -13.13 -5.43
N ALA A 97 3.79 -12.80 -4.14
CA ALA A 97 2.67 -12.62 -3.21
C ALA A 97 1.72 -11.50 -3.66
N GLY A 98 2.26 -10.34 -4.05
CA GLY A 98 1.44 -9.22 -4.52
C GLY A 98 0.63 -9.55 -5.77
N LEU A 99 1.20 -10.31 -6.72
CA LEU A 99 0.50 -10.78 -7.93
C LEU A 99 -0.59 -11.80 -7.60
N ARG A 100 -0.31 -12.76 -6.71
CA ARG A 100 -1.27 -13.78 -6.27
C ARG A 100 -2.47 -13.14 -5.55
N GLU A 101 -2.21 -12.31 -4.55
CA GLU A 101 -3.25 -11.64 -3.77
C GLU A 101 -4.13 -10.72 -4.64
N LEU A 102 -3.51 -10.00 -5.59
CA LEU A 102 -4.23 -9.17 -6.53
C LEU A 102 -5.21 -9.98 -7.38
N HIS A 103 -4.80 -11.18 -7.82
CA HIS A 103 -5.67 -12.09 -8.55
C HIS A 103 -6.79 -12.65 -7.65
N GLU A 104 -6.47 -13.07 -6.43
CA GLU A 104 -7.43 -13.64 -5.48
C GLU A 104 -8.47 -12.61 -5.03
N GLU A 105 -8.05 -11.38 -4.71
CA GLU A 105 -8.95 -10.35 -4.21
C GLU A 105 -9.75 -9.63 -5.29
N LEU A 106 -9.17 -9.40 -6.48
CA LEU A 106 -9.77 -8.56 -7.53
C LEU A 106 -9.96 -9.25 -8.89
N GLY A 107 -9.55 -10.52 -9.03
CA GLY A 107 -9.60 -11.24 -10.31
C GLY A 107 -8.64 -10.68 -11.37
N LEU A 108 -7.75 -9.76 -11.00
CA LEU A 108 -6.81 -9.12 -11.91
C LEU A 108 -5.53 -9.95 -12.04
N GLN A 109 -5.33 -10.54 -13.21
CA GLN A 109 -4.16 -11.35 -13.50
C GLN A 109 -3.07 -10.52 -14.18
N LEU A 110 -1.99 -10.25 -13.45
CA LEU A 110 -0.79 -9.59 -13.92
C LEU A 110 0.42 -10.52 -13.85
N GLY A 111 1.50 -10.14 -14.50
CA GLY A 111 2.77 -10.87 -14.49
C GLY A 111 3.94 -9.99 -14.03
N ALA A 112 5.13 -10.58 -13.96
CA ALA A 112 6.34 -9.86 -13.57
C ALA A 112 6.68 -8.68 -14.50
N ALA A 113 6.23 -8.71 -15.76
CA ALA A 113 6.41 -7.63 -16.72
C ALA A 113 5.58 -6.39 -16.39
N ASP A 114 4.51 -6.54 -15.62
CA ASP A 114 3.62 -5.45 -15.20
C ASP A 114 4.13 -4.76 -13.91
N VAL A 115 5.17 -5.34 -13.29
CA VAL A 115 5.78 -4.80 -12.06
C VAL A 115 6.77 -3.69 -12.42
N VAL A 116 6.51 -2.49 -11.89
CA VAL A 116 7.32 -1.30 -12.11
C VAL A 116 8.48 -1.22 -11.12
N GLY A 117 8.23 -1.56 -9.86
CA GLY A 117 9.23 -1.49 -8.80
C GLY A 117 8.64 -1.71 -7.40
N LEU A 118 9.47 -1.48 -6.39
CA LEU A 118 9.11 -1.62 -4.99
C LEU A 118 9.24 -0.28 -4.27
N LEU A 119 8.34 -0.01 -3.32
CA LEU A 119 8.52 1.04 -2.33
C LEU A 119 9.12 0.47 -1.04
N ASP A 120 9.43 1.30 -0.06
CA ASP A 120 10.09 0.86 1.16
C ASP A 120 9.24 -0.11 1.97
N ASP A 121 9.92 -1.08 2.59
CA ASP A 121 9.28 -1.95 3.57
C ASP A 121 8.74 -1.13 4.75
N TYR A 122 7.47 -1.33 5.07
CA TYR A 122 6.79 -0.67 6.17
C TYR A 122 6.54 -1.67 7.32
N PRO A 123 7.17 -1.49 8.48
CA PRO A 123 6.94 -2.34 9.65
C PRO A 123 5.64 -1.94 10.35
N THR A 124 4.81 -2.92 10.69
CA THR A 124 3.55 -2.71 11.40
C THR A 124 3.65 -3.13 12.86
N ARG A 125 2.87 -2.48 13.73
CA ARG A 125 2.73 -2.88 15.15
C ARG A 125 1.99 -4.22 15.30
N SER A 126 1.21 -4.62 14.30
CA SER A 126 0.52 -5.92 14.28
C SER A 126 1.43 -7.09 13.89
N GLY A 127 2.72 -6.85 13.71
CA GLY A 127 3.71 -7.88 13.49
C GLY A 127 3.97 -8.26 12.05
N PHE A 128 3.77 -7.32 11.14
CA PHE A 128 4.13 -7.51 9.73
C PHE A 128 5.22 -6.55 9.29
N VAL A 129 6.00 -6.97 8.30
CA VAL A 129 6.76 -6.11 7.42
C VAL A 129 6.11 -6.16 6.05
N ILE A 130 5.49 -5.06 5.65
CA ILE A 130 4.76 -4.93 4.39
C ILE A 130 5.72 -4.41 3.32
N THR A 131 5.84 -5.11 2.21
CA THR A 131 6.58 -4.66 1.01
C THR A 131 5.56 -4.20 -0.04
N PRO A 132 5.48 -2.90 -0.37
CA PRO A 132 4.62 -2.43 -1.45
C PRO A 132 5.23 -2.72 -2.82
N VAL A 133 4.45 -3.36 -3.69
CA VAL A 133 4.80 -3.69 -5.07
C VAL A 133 4.00 -2.78 -5.99
N VAL A 134 4.67 -1.93 -6.76
CA VAL A 134 4.01 -1.04 -7.72
C VAL A 134 3.87 -1.76 -9.05
N MET A 135 2.66 -1.78 -9.57
CA MET A 135 2.29 -2.46 -10.81
C MET A 135 1.49 -1.51 -11.70
N THR A 136 1.50 -1.77 -13.00
CA THR A 136 0.67 -1.07 -13.97
C THR A 136 -0.24 -2.04 -14.70
N THR A 137 -1.41 -1.58 -15.13
CA THR A 137 -2.32 -2.40 -15.93
C THR A 137 -3.08 -1.55 -16.96
N ALA A 138 -3.33 -2.14 -18.11
CA ALA A 138 -4.25 -1.61 -19.12
C ALA A 138 -5.66 -2.22 -19.02
N ALA A 139 -5.90 -3.10 -18.02
CA ALA A 139 -7.21 -3.68 -17.81
C ALA A 139 -8.21 -2.59 -17.40
N PRO A 140 -9.41 -2.53 -18.02
CA PRO A 140 -10.42 -1.55 -17.65
C PRO A 140 -10.95 -1.83 -16.24
N LEU A 141 -11.24 -0.77 -15.47
CA LEU A 141 -11.75 -0.88 -14.11
C LEU A 141 -12.98 -1.81 -14.00
N GLY A 142 -13.88 -1.76 -15.00
CA GLY A 142 -15.08 -2.59 -15.05
C GLY A 142 -14.83 -4.08 -15.30
N SER A 143 -13.62 -4.51 -15.64
CA SER A 143 -13.26 -5.93 -15.78
C SER A 143 -12.83 -6.58 -14.47
N LEU A 144 -12.60 -5.81 -13.42
CA LEU A 144 -12.20 -6.33 -12.13
C LEU A 144 -13.37 -7.03 -11.43
N VAL A 145 -13.08 -8.15 -10.78
CA VAL A 145 -14.08 -8.98 -10.09
C VAL A 145 -13.68 -9.11 -8.61
N PRO A 146 -14.06 -8.14 -7.77
CA PRO A 146 -13.73 -8.20 -6.35
C PRO A 146 -14.31 -9.43 -5.67
N SER A 147 -13.48 -10.13 -4.88
CA SER A 147 -13.90 -11.26 -4.04
C SER A 147 -14.91 -10.76 -2.97
N PRO A 148 -16.17 -11.24 -2.96
CA PRO A 148 -17.17 -10.75 -2.04
C PRO A 148 -16.90 -11.14 -0.58
N ASP A 149 -16.03 -12.10 -0.34
CA ASP A 149 -15.66 -12.54 1.00
C ASP A 149 -14.59 -11.64 1.62
N GLU A 150 -13.81 -10.94 0.80
CA GLU A 150 -12.69 -10.10 1.27
C GLU A 150 -12.91 -8.61 1.00
N VAL A 151 -13.48 -8.27 -0.14
CA VAL A 151 -13.62 -6.89 -0.62
C VAL A 151 -15.08 -6.45 -0.57
N ALA A 152 -15.42 -5.57 0.39
CA ALA A 152 -16.75 -4.96 0.47
C ALA A 152 -16.95 -3.90 -0.62
N ARG A 153 -15.88 -3.20 -1.00
CA ARG A 153 -15.91 -2.15 -2.02
C ARG A 153 -14.54 -1.92 -2.62
N LEU A 154 -14.50 -1.74 -3.94
CA LEU A 154 -13.34 -1.30 -4.70
C LEU A 154 -13.47 0.19 -5.00
N TYR A 155 -12.35 0.92 -4.87
CA TYR A 155 -12.23 2.33 -5.23
C TYR A 155 -11.12 2.49 -6.26
N HIS A 156 -11.35 3.37 -7.21
CA HIS A 156 -10.32 3.92 -8.07
C HIS A 156 -10.02 5.33 -7.58
N VAL A 157 -8.90 5.49 -6.91
CA VAL A 157 -8.42 6.77 -6.38
C VAL A 157 -7.63 7.46 -7.48
N THR A 158 -8.18 8.50 -8.09
CA THR A 158 -7.48 9.23 -9.14
C THR A 158 -6.19 9.84 -8.60
N LEU A 159 -5.22 10.12 -9.49
CA LEU A 159 -3.99 10.79 -9.06
C LEU A 159 -4.26 12.19 -8.48
N ASP A 160 -5.38 12.86 -8.89
CA ASP A 160 -5.84 14.11 -8.29
C ASP A 160 -6.30 13.93 -6.85
N GLU A 161 -7.09 12.88 -6.62
CA GLU A 161 -7.55 12.55 -5.27
C GLU A 161 -6.43 12.09 -4.36
N LEU A 162 -5.34 11.56 -4.93
CA LEU A 162 -4.18 11.10 -4.17
C LEU A 162 -3.19 12.24 -3.87
N ASP A 163 -3.14 13.29 -4.71
CA ASP A 163 -2.22 14.42 -4.54
C ASP A 163 -2.74 15.41 -3.49
N VAL A 164 -2.89 14.93 -2.28
CA VAL A 164 -3.42 15.68 -1.12
C VAL A 164 -2.37 15.83 -0.03
N GLU A 165 -2.55 16.83 0.82
CA GLU A 165 -1.74 16.97 2.04
C GLU A 165 -2.18 15.97 3.10
N PRO A 166 -1.24 15.22 3.69
CA PRO A 166 -1.54 14.29 4.76
C PRO A 166 -1.85 15.01 6.07
N TYR A 167 -2.65 14.37 6.92
CA TYR A 167 -2.77 14.76 8.33
C TYR A 167 -1.79 13.95 9.17
N TYR A 168 -1.17 14.61 10.14
CA TYR A 168 -0.31 13.98 11.13
C TYR A 168 -0.91 14.17 12.52
N LEU A 169 -1.06 13.08 13.25
CA LEU A 169 -1.59 13.09 14.62
C LEU A 169 -0.52 12.56 15.58
N GLU A 170 -0.30 13.30 16.65
CA GLU A 170 0.48 12.81 17.77
C GLU A 170 -0.38 11.93 18.67
N ILE A 171 0.18 10.82 19.15
CA ILE A 171 -0.47 9.88 20.05
C ILE A 171 0.44 9.62 21.25
N PRO A 172 -0.10 9.45 22.46
CA PRO A 172 0.72 9.19 23.66
C PRO A 172 1.54 7.90 23.61
N GLU A 173 1.16 6.96 22.76
CA GLU A 173 1.77 5.63 22.64
C GLU A 173 3.02 5.61 21.75
N SER A 174 3.35 6.71 21.06
CA SER A 174 4.51 6.77 20.16
C SER A 174 5.02 8.19 19.94
N ASP A 175 6.33 8.35 19.86
CA ASP A 175 6.99 9.61 19.46
C ASP A 175 6.90 9.88 17.96
N ARG A 176 6.39 8.92 17.18
CA ARG A 176 6.20 9.03 15.74
C ARG A 176 4.76 9.44 15.42
N PRO A 177 4.54 10.39 14.49
CA PRO A 177 3.19 10.81 14.14
C PRO A 177 2.44 9.74 13.36
N VAL A 178 1.15 9.60 13.65
CA VAL A 178 0.21 8.77 12.87
C VAL A 178 -0.17 9.54 11.61
N VAL A 179 0.03 8.93 10.44
CA VAL A 179 -0.37 9.52 9.16
C VAL A 179 -1.77 9.11 8.75
N GLN A 180 -2.52 10.07 8.20
CA GLN A 180 -3.83 9.88 7.60
C GLN A 180 -3.90 10.60 6.26
N LEU A 181 -4.54 9.99 5.25
CA LEU A 181 -4.85 10.64 3.97
C LEU A 181 -6.35 10.90 3.84
N PRO A 182 -6.76 12.15 3.50
CA PRO A 182 -8.16 12.50 3.27
C PRO A 182 -8.58 12.14 1.84
N ILE A 183 -8.72 10.85 1.54
CA ILE A 183 -9.08 10.33 0.21
C ILE A 183 -10.40 9.56 0.26
N VAL A 184 -11.06 9.42 -0.86
CA VAL A 184 -12.36 8.72 -1.05
C VAL A 184 -13.45 9.15 -0.05
N GLY A 185 -13.42 10.41 0.41
CA GLY A 185 -14.37 10.95 1.40
C GLY A 185 -14.14 10.46 2.84
N HIS A 186 -13.00 9.83 3.11
CA HIS A 186 -12.66 9.27 4.41
C HIS A 186 -11.23 9.64 4.83
N ARG A 187 -10.90 9.38 6.09
CA ARG A 187 -9.52 9.40 6.58
C ARG A 187 -8.95 7.98 6.51
N VAL A 188 -8.15 7.72 5.51
CA VAL A 188 -7.41 6.45 5.38
C VAL A 188 -6.19 6.52 6.29
N HIS A 189 -5.95 5.48 7.08
CA HIS A 189 -4.90 5.43 8.10
C HIS A 189 -3.72 4.57 7.64
N ALA A 190 -2.56 4.73 8.29
CA ALA A 190 -1.44 3.80 8.13
C ALA A 190 -1.84 2.38 8.61
N PRO A 191 -1.31 1.32 7.98
CA PRO A 191 -0.21 1.30 7.00
C PRO A 191 -0.58 1.79 5.60
N THR A 192 -1.82 1.66 5.18
CA THR A 192 -2.29 2.02 3.83
C THR A 192 -1.95 3.46 3.46
N ALA A 193 -2.24 4.41 4.36
CA ALA A 193 -1.92 5.82 4.13
C ALA A 193 -0.42 6.08 3.98
N ALA A 194 0.44 5.39 4.74
CA ALA A 194 1.88 5.55 4.64
C ALA A 194 2.41 5.08 3.27
N VAL A 195 1.93 3.93 2.79
CA VAL A 195 2.29 3.40 1.46
C VAL A 195 1.80 4.32 0.35
N MET A 196 0.54 4.77 0.41
CA MET A 196 -0.03 5.67 -0.61
C MET A 196 0.65 7.04 -0.61
N LEU A 197 1.01 7.58 0.56
CA LEU A 197 1.80 8.79 0.68
C LEU A 197 3.17 8.62 0.01
N GLN A 198 3.90 7.54 0.31
CA GLN A 198 5.20 7.31 -0.32
C GLN A 198 5.06 7.17 -1.83
N PHE A 199 4.03 6.47 -2.31
CA PHE A 199 3.75 6.39 -3.74
C PHE A 199 3.52 7.79 -4.34
N ALA A 200 2.68 8.62 -3.73
CA ALA A 200 2.41 9.98 -4.21
C ALA A 200 3.69 10.83 -4.24
N GLU A 201 4.50 10.78 -3.18
CA GLU A 201 5.76 11.53 -3.10
C GLU A 201 6.74 11.10 -4.21
N VAL A 202 6.92 9.79 -4.41
CA VAL A 202 7.83 9.25 -5.42
C VAL A 202 7.28 9.47 -6.83
N ALA A 203 6.05 9.04 -7.07
CA ALA A 203 5.45 8.97 -8.40
C ALA A 203 5.01 10.36 -8.93
N LEU A 204 4.34 11.16 -8.09
CA LEU A 204 3.76 12.43 -8.52
C LEU A 204 4.72 13.61 -8.30
N ARG A 205 5.40 13.64 -7.16
CA ARG A 205 6.20 14.79 -6.72
C ARG A 205 7.70 14.63 -6.93
N ASP A 206 8.16 13.47 -7.44
CA ASP A 206 9.58 13.14 -7.65
C ASP A 206 10.46 13.31 -6.40
N ARG A 207 9.92 12.87 -5.26
CA ARG A 207 10.59 12.97 -3.96
C ARG A 207 10.85 11.59 -3.38
N ALA A 208 12.08 11.32 -2.97
CA ALA A 208 12.46 10.06 -2.31
C ALA A 208 12.08 10.05 -0.80
N THR A 209 10.83 10.42 -0.50
CA THR A 209 10.31 10.46 0.88
C THR A 209 10.29 9.08 1.50
N ARG A 210 10.72 8.97 2.77
CA ARG A 210 10.71 7.74 3.55
C ARG A 210 9.58 7.77 4.57
N VAL A 211 8.98 6.61 4.85
CA VAL A 211 7.79 6.50 5.70
C VAL A 211 8.00 5.63 6.94
N ASP A 212 9.21 5.16 7.17
CA ASP A 212 9.59 4.37 8.33
C ASP A 212 9.52 5.15 9.67
N GLY A 213 9.48 6.48 9.60
CA GLY A 213 9.21 7.37 10.73
C GLY A 213 7.74 7.63 11.03
N LEU A 214 6.80 7.00 10.32
CA LEU A 214 5.37 7.18 10.51
C LEU A 214 4.76 6.05 11.33
N GLU A 215 3.77 6.39 12.18
CA GLU A 215 3.10 5.46 13.08
C GLU A 215 1.71 5.08 12.58
N GLN A 216 1.19 4.00 13.11
CA GLN A 216 -0.18 3.52 12.93
C GLN A 216 -1.08 3.98 14.07
N PRO A 217 -2.39 4.15 13.84
CA PRO A 217 -3.33 4.43 14.91
C PRO A 217 -3.45 3.23 15.85
N VAL A 218 -3.74 3.51 17.13
CA VAL A 218 -3.81 2.48 18.19
C VAL A 218 -4.77 1.33 17.86
N PHE A 219 -5.90 1.60 17.21
CA PHE A 219 -6.85 0.55 16.82
C PHE A 219 -6.30 -0.45 15.77
N ALA A 220 -5.23 -0.11 15.06
CA ALA A 220 -4.59 -1.01 14.10
C ALA A 220 -3.66 -2.05 14.76
N TRP A 221 -3.42 -1.95 16.06
CA TRP A 221 -2.52 -2.87 16.81
C TRP A 221 -3.24 -3.70 17.86
N ARG A 222 -4.50 -3.36 18.21
CA ARG A 222 -5.30 -4.00 19.28
C ARG A 222 -6.35 -4.96 18.75
#